data_daf518e603afc37fb8dbffb969d7ed88
#
_entry.id   daf518e603afc37fb8dbffb969d7ed88
#
_cell.length_a   1.000
_cell.length_b   1.000
_cell.length_c   1.000
_cell.angle_alpha   90.00
_cell.angle_beta   90.00
_cell.angle_gamma   90.00
#
_symmetry.space_group_name_H-M   'P 1'
#
loop_
_entity.id
_entity.type
_entity.pdbx_description
1 polymer ?
#
loop_
_entity_poly.entity_id
_entity_poly.type
_entity_poly.pdbx_seq_one_letter_code
_entity_poly.pdbx_strand_id
1 'polypeptide(L)'
;MTSAIAELFDKITTESGLGRSLDHEGSANYAVQKTLIKVATDHFVRFGYRRANIAEIALGAGIGKGTIYLHFENKRELFLSCLIAEERELLPQLEIIENFPEEERLRAFLEVTFNFALTAPLTRALLSRRQDFAALIEEIDATILKNQDEKVTEYVINKLISPVTHNLDTDDKKTIANVVNLATLAIGYLPEMAFDLPGQEIRTDDFVKTLAMIIDQGIKNT
;
A
#
# COMPACT_ATOMS: atom_id res chain seq x y z
N MET A 1 -4.14 -22.15 -7.15
CA MET A 1 -5.20 -21.18 -7.54
C MET A 1 -4.72 -19.83 -7.05
N THR A 2 -4.72 -18.82 -7.89
CA THR A 2 -4.37 -17.45 -7.51
C THR A 2 -5.44 -16.94 -6.55
N SER A 3 -5.06 -16.21 -5.51
CA SER A 3 -6.02 -15.64 -4.56
C SER A 3 -6.80 -14.49 -5.16
N ALA A 4 -8.00 -14.21 -4.61
CA ALA A 4 -8.83 -13.11 -5.11
C ALA A 4 -8.15 -11.74 -4.94
N ILE A 5 -7.38 -11.56 -3.87
CA ILE A 5 -6.63 -10.33 -3.63
C ILE A 5 -5.47 -10.15 -4.62
N ALA A 6 -4.76 -11.24 -4.97
CA ALA A 6 -3.68 -11.16 -5.95
C ALA A 6 -4.23 -10.85 -7.35
N GLU A 7 -5.35 -11.47 -7.75
CA GLU A 7 -6.04 -11.16 -9.01
C GLU A 7 -6.50 -9.70 -9.06
N LEU A 8 -7.04 -9.18 -7.94
CA LEU A 8 -7.42 -7.79 -7.82
C LEU A 8 -6.21 -6.85 -8.00
N PHE A 9 -5.10 -7.14 -7.32
CA PHE A 9 -3.88 -6.34 -7.40
C PHE A 9 -3.31 -6.33 -8.82
N ASP A 10 -3.20 -7.48 -9.47
CA ASP A 10 -2.72 -7.58 -10.86
C ASP A 10 -3.64 -6.84 -11.83
N LYS A 11 -4.96 -6.91 -11.62
CA LYS A 11 -5.94 -6.17 -12.42
C LYS A 11 -5.77 -4.65 -12.26
N ILE A 12 -5.64 -4.17 -11.02
CA ILE A 12 -5.43 -2.75 -10.73
C ILE A 12 -4.15 -2.24 -11.37
N THR A 13 -3.03 -2.95 -11.18
CA THR A 13 -1.73 -2.54 -11.71
C THR A 13 -1.68 -2.59 -13.25
N THR A 14 -2.35 -3.55 -13.86
CA THR A 14 -2.42 -3.68 -15.33
C THR A 14 -3.29 -2.59 -15.95
N GLU A 15 -4.50 -2.38 -15.44
CA GLU A 15 -5.44 -1.40 -16.01
C GLU A 15 -4.99 0.04 -15.80
N SER A 16 -4.34 0.34 -14.69
CA SER A 16 -3.78 1.68 -14.43
C SER A 16 -2.48 1.96 -15.20
N GLY A 17 -1.90 0.91 -15.80
CA GLY A 17 -0.59 1.00 -16.43
C GLY A 17 0.56 1.18 -15.44
N LEU A 18 0.28 1.09 -14.15
CA LEU A 18 1.27 1.13 -13.10
C LEU A 18 2.08 -0.18 -13.10
N GLY A 19 3.38 -0.09 -12.89
CA GLY A 19 4.26 -1.26 -12.79
C GLY A 19 4.43 -2.09 -14.07
N ARG A 20 4.09 -1.57 -15.24
CA ARG A 20 4.29 -2.26 -16.52
C ARG A 20 5.73 -2.69 -16.76
N SER A 21 6.68 -1.95 -16.18
CA SER A 21 8.11 -2.19 -16.35
C SER A 21 8.69 -3.17 -15.32
N LEU A 22 7.87 -3.74 -14.42
CA LEU A 22 8.38 -4.70 -13.44
C LEU A 22 8.52 -6.08 -14.06
N ASP A 23 9.76 -6.56 -14.13
CA ASP A 23 10.08 -7.89 -14.60
C ASP A 23 9.68 -8.99 -13.60
N HIS A 24 9.41 -10.19 -14.11
CA HIS A 24 9.13 -11.36 -13.28
C HIS A 24 10.42 -11.99 -12.78
N GLU A 25 10.34 -12.66 -11.64
CA GLU A 25 11.43 -13.45 -11.10
C GLU A 25 11.92 -14.48 -12.13
N GLY A 26 13.24 -14.47 -12.39
CA GLY A 26 13.86 -15.32 -13.43
C GLY A 26 14.12 -14.63 -14.77
N SER A 27 13.64 -13.40 -15.00
CA SER A 27 14.04 -12.63 -16.18
C SER A 27 15.49 -12.13 -16.05
N ALA A 28 16.18 -11.91 -17.17
CA ALA A 28 17.56 -11.43 -17.18
C ALA A 28 17.74 -10.06 -16.51
N ASN A 29 16.70 -9.26 -16.50
CA ASN A 29 16.70 -7.90 -15.96
C ASN A 29 16.23 -7.82 -14.51
N TYR A 30 15.62 -8.88 -13.98
CA TYR A 30 14.99 -8.89 -12.65
C TYR A 30 15.95 -8.46 -11.53
N ALA A 31 17.16 -8.99 -11.50
CA ALA A 31 18.14 -8.67 -10.47
C ALA A 31 18.55 -7.19 -10.49
N VAL A 32 18.71 -6.63 -11.69
CA VAL A 32 19.04 -5.20 -11.88
C VAL A 32 17.87 -4.34 -11.44
N GLN A 33 16.66 -4.66 -11.86
CA GLN A 33 15.45 -3.92 -11.47
C GLN A 33 15.22 -3.98 -9.96
N LYS A 34 15.36 -5.15 -9.33
CA LYS A 34 15.21 -5.31 -7.88
C LYS A 34 16.18 -4.41 -7.12
N THR A 35 17.46 -4.37 -7.55
CA THR A 35 18.46 -3.50 -6.95
C THR A 35 18.11 -2.03 -7.16
N LEU A 36 17.70 -1.67 -8.38
CA LEU A 36 17.31 -0.31 -8.72
C LEU A 36 16.09 0.17 -7.94
N ILE A 37 15.04 -0.65 -7.83
CA ILE A 37 13.84 -0.38 -7.04
C ILE A 37 14.21 -0.11 -5.58
N LYS A 38 15.05 -0.97 -4.98
CA LYS A 38 15.50 -0.79 -3.59
C LYS A 38 16.20 0.54 -3.39
N VAL A 39 17.21 0.85 -4.23
CA VAL A 39 17.98 2.12 -4.14
C VAL A 39 17.07 3.32 -4.40
N ALA A 40 16.17 3.22 -5.37
CA ALA A 40 15.22 4.29 -5.68
C ALA A 40 14.24 4.54 -4.53
N THR A 41 13.72 3.47 -3.91
CA THR A 41 12.85 3.56 -2.73
C THR A 41 13.55 4.32 -1.60
N ASP A 42 14.77 3.92 -1.22
CA ASP A 42 15.55 4.60 -0.18
C ASP A 42 15.78 6.08 -0.52
N HIS A 43 16.04 6.37 -1.79
CA HIS A 43 16.28 7.74 -2.26
C HIS A 43 15.01 8.59 -2.21
N PHE A 44 13.87 8.05 -2.64
CA PHE A 44 12.57 8.74 -2.56
C PHE A 44 12.13 8.94 -1.11
N VAL A 45 12.31 7.96 -0.24
CA VAL A 45 12.02 8.09 1.20
C VAL A 45 12.84 9.23 1.80
N ARG A 46 14.12 9.33 1.46
CA ARG A 46 15.03 10.33 2.02
C ARG A 46 14.77 11.74 1.50
N PHE A 47 14.55 11.91 0.21
CA PHE A 47 14.55 13.23 -0.45
C PHE A 47 13.18 13.67 -0.95
N GLY A 48 12.17 12.79 -0.95
CA GLY A 48 10.87 13.02 -1.58
C GLY A 48 10.95 12.95 -3.11
N TYR A 49 9.78 12.96 -3.76
CA TYR A 49 9.69 12.83 -5.22
C TYR A 49 10.37 13.97 -5.96
N ARG A 50 10.10 15.24 -5.55
CA ARG A 50 10.60 16.42 -6.26
C ARG A 50 12.13 16.48 -6.29
N ARG A 51 12.78 16.27 -5.15
CA ARG A 51 14.25 16.42 -4.99
C ARG A 51 15.03 15.18 -5.37
N ALA A 52 14.37 14.03 -5.54
CA ALA A 52 15.03 12.81 -5.94
C ALA A 52 15.73 12.97 -7.30
N ASN A 53 16.99 12.51 -7.37
CA ASN A 53 17.88 12.66 -8.52
C ASN A 53 18.17 11.29 -9.15
N ILE A 54 17.72 11.12 -10.40
CA ILE A 54 17.91 9.87 -11.16
C ILE A 54 19.40 9.50 -11.35
N ALA A 55 20.30 10.49 -11.46
CA ALA A 55 21.73 10.18 -11.60
C ALA A 55 22.32 9.62 -10.29
N GLU A 56 21.90 10.10 -9.14
CA GLU A 56 22.31 9.58 -7.82
C GLU A 56 21.73 8.19 -7.57
N ILE A 57 20.48 7.95 -7.97
CA ILE A 57 19.84 6.62 -7.91
C ILE A 57 20.65 5.63 -8.78
N ALA A 58 20.99 6.01 -10.01
CA ALA A 58 21.80 5.18 -10.92
C ALA A 58 23.15 4.83 -10.30
N LEU A 59 23.83 5.84 -9.76
CA LEU A 59 25.13 5.66 -9.10
C LEU A 59 25.02 4.70 -7.91
N GLY A 60 23.99 4.89 -7.06
CA GLY A 60 23.73 4.03 -5.91
C GLY A 60 23.41 2.58 -6.29
N ALA A 61 22.76 2.37 -7.44
CA ALA A 61 22.47 1.05 -7.99
C ALA A 61 23.64 0.42 -8.78
N GLY A 62 24.77 1.14 -8.94
CA GLY A 62 25.94 0.68 -9.68
C GLY A 62 25.73 0.60 -11.19
N ILE A 63 24.82 1.40 -11.75
CA ILE A 63 24.49 1.42 -13.19
C ILE A 63 24.61 2.82 -13.79
N GLY A 64 24.66 2.90 -15.10
CA GLY A 64 24.62 4.18 -15.81
C GLY A 64 23.22 4.80 -15.80
N LYS A 65 23.12 6.15 -15.78
CA LYS A 65 21.84 6.86 -15.85
C LYS A 65 20.98 6.42 -17.05
N GLY A 66 21.60 6.16 -18.20
CA GLY A 66 20.92 5.66 -19.39
C GLY A 66 20.26 4.29 -19.18
N THR A 67 20.85 3.44 -18.32
CA THR A 67 20.31 2.12 -18.01
C THR A 67 18.99 2.20 -17.27
N ILE A 68 18.78 3.22 -16.40
CA ILE A 68 17.47 3.44 -15.76
C ILE A 68 16.37 3.62 -16.80
N TYR A 69 16.65 4.42 -17.85
CA TYR A 69 15.67 4.71 -18.89
C TYR A 69 15.44 3.55 -19.88
N LEU A 70 16.22 2.47 -19.79
CA LEU A 70 15.89 1.19 -20.46
C LEU A 70 14.82 0.39 -19.70
N HIS A 71 14.67 0.64 -18.38
CA HIS A 71 13.73 -0.07 -17.53
C HIS A 71 12.49 0.77 -17.19
N PHE A 72 12.63 2.09 -17.09
CA PHE A 72 11.55 3.00 -16.68
C PHE A 72 11.57 4.24 -17.58
N GLU A 73 10.45 4.55 -18.19
CA GLU A 73 10.32 5.66 -19.15
C GLU A 73 10.71 7.02 -18.53
N ASN A 74 10.35 7.21 -17.27
CA ASN A 74 10.58 8.46 -16.54
C ASN A 74 10.66 8.26 -15.03
N LYS A 75 10.95 9.35 -14.29
CA LYS A 75 11.03 9.32 -12.81
C LYS A 75 9.71 8.92 -12.14
N ARG A 76 8.57 9.32 -12.74
CA ARG A 76 7.24 8.96 -12.22
C ARG A 76 7.01 7.46 -12.29
N GLU A 77 7.33 6.82 -13.43
CA GLU A 77 7.19 5.37 -13.59
C GLU A 77 8.09 4.62 -12.61
N LEU A 78 9.34 5.05 -12.44
CA LEU A 78 10.22 4.47 -11.43
C LEU A 78 9.63 4.60 -10.03
N PHE A 79 9.07 5.76 -9.65
CA PHE A 79 8.47 5.97 -8.35
C PHE A 79 7.24 5.06 -8.15
N LEU A 80 6.34 5.01 -9.11
CA LEU A 80 5.14 4.16 -9.05
C LEU A 80 5.51 2.68 -8.99
N SER A 81 6.56 2.27 -9.69
CA SER A 81 7.09 0.91 -9.60
C SER A 81 7.68 0.59 -8.23
N CYS A 82 8.26 1.57 -7.54
CA CYS A 82 8.70 1.40 -6.15
C CYS A 82 7.50 1.20 -5.20
N LEU A 83 6.41 1.97 -5.36
CA LEU A 83 5.18 1.79 -4.57
C LEU A 83 4.57 0.41 -4.81
N ILE A 84 4.44 -0.01 -6.06
CA ILE A 84 3.89 -1.33 -6.40
C ILE A 84 4.75 -2.46 -5.84
N ALA A 85 6.08 -2.31 -5.89
CA ALA A 85 6.98 -3.30 -5.31
C ALA A 85 6.80 -3.40 -3.79
N GLU A 86 6.61 -2.27 -3.10
CA GLU A 86 6.33 -2.22 -1.67
C GLU A 86 4.96 -2.86 -1.34
N GLU A 87 3.91 -2.53 -2.09
CA GLU A 87 2.58 -3.11 -1.92
C GLU A 87 2.55 -4.63 -2.22
N ARG A 88 3.36 -5.10 -3.17
CA ARG A 88 3.47 -6.54 -3.45
C ARG A 88 4.01 -7.35 -2.27
N GLU A 89 4.80 -6.76 -1.39
CA GLU A 89 5.26 -7.43 -0.17
C GLU A 89 4.11 -7.73 0.81
N LEU A 90 2.99 -7.03 0.66
CA LEU A 90 1.78 -7.24 1.46
C LEU A 90 0.96 -8.47 0.99
N LEU A 91 0.99 -8.78 -0.30
CA LEU A 91 0.12 -9.80 -0.90
C LEU A 91 0.18 -11.16 -0.21
N PRO A 92 1.36 -11.76 0.12
CA PRO A 92 1.41 -13.06 0.77
C PRO A 92 0.66 -13.08 2.12
N GLN A 93 0.66 -11.98 2.86
CA GLN A 93 -0.06 -11.87 4.13
C GLN A 93 -1.57 -11.77 3.90
N LEU A 94 -2.00 -11.02 2.89
CA LEU A 94 -3.41 -10.90 2.52
C LEU A 94 -3.98 -12.20 1.94
N GLU A 95 -3.18 -12.95 1.17
CA GLU A 95 -3.56 -14.27 0.63
C GLU A 95 -3.84 -15.30 1.74
N ILE A 96 -3.03 -15.27 2.81
CA ILE A 96 -3.24 -16.15 3.97
C ILE A 96 -4.59 -15.87 4.63
N ILE A 97 -5.02 -14.62 4.69
CA ILE A 97 -6.29 -14.21 5.31
C ILE A 97 -7.50 -14.81 4.59
N GLU A 98 -7.42 -15.05 3.29
CA GLU A 98 -8.52 -15.70 2.54
C GLU A 98 -8.83 -17.13 3.03
N ASN A 99 -7.87 -17.77 3.71
CA ASN A 99 -8.04 -19.10 4.30
C ASN A 99 -8.56 -19.07 5.77
N PHE A 100 -8.69 -17.88 6.37
CA PHE A 100 -9.22 -17.75 7.72
C PHE A 100 -10.75 -17.95 7.73
N PRO A 101 -11.35 -18.32 8.89
CA PRO A 101 -12.79 -18.24 9.09
C PRO A 101 -13.30 -16.83 8.74
N GLU A 102 -14.50 -16.75 8.15
CA GLU A 102 -15.05 -15.47 7.67
C GLU A 102 -15.10 -14.40 8.77
N GLU A 103 -15.43 -14.81 9.99
CA GLU A 103 -15.50 -13.95 11.16
C GLU A 103 -14.14 -13.39 11.63
N GLU A 104 -13.03 -13.96 11.20
CA GLU A 104 -11.68 -13.51 11.57
C GLU A 104 -11.01 -12.66 10.49
N ARG A 105 -11.49 -12.72 9.24
CA ARG A 105 -10.85 -12.10 8.08
C ARG A 105 -10.73 -10.59 8.20
N LEU A 106 -11.81 -9.92 8.63
CA LEU A 106 -11.80 -8.47 8.74
C LEU A 106 -10.74 -7.99 9.74
N ARG A 107 -10.69 -8.60 10.92
CA ARG A 107 -9.70 -8.26 11.93
C ARG A 107 -8.28 -8.49 11.42
N ALA A 108 -8.01 -9.65 10.83
CA ALA A 108 -6.69 -9.98 10.29
C ALA A 108 -6.28 -9.01 9.17
N PHE A 109 -7.21 -8.64 8.29
CA PHE A 109 -6.99 -7.63 7.25
C PHE A 109 -6.61 -6.26 7.83
N LEU A 110 -7.33 -5.81 8.86
CA LEU A 110 -7.04 -4.55 9.55
C LEU A 110 -5.65 -4.57 10.19
N GLU A 111 -5.30 -5.66 10.88
CA GLU A 111 -3.97 -5.81 11.50
C GLU A 111 -2.85 -5.72 10.46
N VAL A 112 -2.98 -6.41 9.33
CA VAL A 112 -2.00 -6.43 8.25
C VAL A 112 -1.88 -5.06 7.58
N THR A 113 -3.01 -4.44 7.21
CA THR A 113 -3.00 -3.14 6.51
C THR A 113 -2.56 -1.99 7.41
N PHE A 114 -2.91 -2.01 8.69
CA PHE A 114 -2.44 -1.01 9.67
C PHE A 114 -0.94 -1.12 9.92
N ASN A 115 -0.41 -2.34 10.09
CA ASN A 115 1.03 -2.56 10.18
C ASN A 115 1.75 -2.07 8.93
N PHE A 116 1.25 -2.37 7.76
CA PHE A 116 1.82 -1.89 6.51
C PHE A 116 1.83 -0.36 6.45
N ALA A 117 0.72 0.31 6.75
CA ALA A 117 0.65 1.77 6.76
C ALA A 117 1.66 2.42 7.73
N LEU A 118 1.99 1.75 8.82
CA LEU A 118 2.98 2.22 9.82
C LEU A 118 4.43 1.89 9.45
N THR A 119 4.69 0.82 8.71
CA THR A 119 6.05 0.28 8.50
C THR A 119 6.55 0.38 7.07
N ALA A 120 5.66 0.43 6.07
CA ALA A 120 6.03 0.55 4.67
C ALA A 120 6.69 1.91 4.39
N PRO A 121 8.00 1.96 4.10
CA PRO A 121 8.75 3.22 4.18
C PRO A 121 8.33 4.26 3.15
N LEU A 122 8.05 3.85 1.91
CA LEU A 122 7.67 4.78 0.84
C LEU A 122 6.22 5.23 0.98
N THR A 123 5.31 4.30 1.27
CA THR A 123 3.89 4.59 1.56
C THR A 123 3.78 5.56 2.73
N ARG A 124 4.51 5.30 3.81
CA ARG A 124 4.53 6.18 4.97
C ARG A 124 5.12 7.57 4.66
N ALA A 125 6.21 7.64 3.89
CA ALA A 125 6.78 8.91 3.46
C ALA A 125 5.80 9.71 2.58
N LEU A 126 5.09 9.04 1.68
CA LEU A 126 4.06 9.64 0.83
C LEU A 126 2.91 10.22 1.67
N LEU A 127 2.44 9.49 2.67
CA LEU A 127 1.36 9.92 3.56
C LEU A 127 1.81 11.05 4.50
N SER A 128 2.90 10.87 5.25
CA SER A 128 3.34 11.80 6.30
C SER A 128 4.00 13.08 5.77
N ARG A 129 4.59 13.05 4.56
CA ARG A 129 5.31 14.18 3.96
C ARG A 129 4.74 14.57 2.60
N ARG A 130 3.42 14.66 2.53
CA ARG A 130 2.67 14.91 1.28
C ARG A 130 3.22 16.06 0.43
N GLN A 131 3.78 17.11 1.03
CA GLN A 131 4.37 18.23 0.31
C GLN A 131 5.60 17.84 -0.53
N ASP A 132 6.40 16.87 -0.07
CA ASP A 132 7.56 16.36 -0.80
C ASP A 132 7.14 15.57 -2.06
N PHE A 133 5.89 15.15 -2.12
CA PHE A 133 5.31 14.35 -3.21
C PHE A 133 4.19 15.07 -3.98
N ALA A 134 3.92 16.34 -3.67
CA ALA A 134 2.81 17.10 -4.28
C ALA A 134 2.85 17.09 -5.81
N ALA A 135 4.04 17.29 -6.42
CA ALA A 135 4.20 17.26 -7.86
C ALA A 135 3.81 15.91 -8.50
N LEU A 136 4.07 14.80 -7.79
CA LEU A 136 3.63 13.47 -8.24
C LEU A 136 2.11 13.34 -8.19
N ILE A 137 1.50 13.79 -7.08
CA ILE A 137 0.04 13.70 -6.88
C ILE A 137 -0.69 14.49 -7.97
N GLU A 138 -0.16 15.64 -8.36
CA GLU A 138 -0.69 16.46 -9.47
C GLU A 138 -0.55 15.78 -10.84
N GLU A 139 0.47 14.93 -11.02
CA GLU A 139 0.71 14.19 -12.26
C GLU A 139 -0.15 12.93 -12.40
N ILE A 140 -0.71 12.40 -11.29
CA ILE A 140 -1.54 11.19 -11.32
C ILE A 140 -2.96 11.55 -11.76
N ASP A 141 -3.46 10.83 -12.75
CA ASP A 141 -4.84 10.98 -13.19
C ASP A 141 -5.81 10.57 -12.07
N ALA A 142 -6.65 11.52 -11.66
CA ALA A 142 -7.64 11.31 -10.61
C ALA A 142 -8.63 10.15 -10.93
N THR A 143 -8.87 9.89 -12.22
CA THR A 143 -9.72 8.77 -12.67
C THR A 143 -9.10 7.43 -12.35
N ILE A 144 -7.77 7.30 -12.50
CA ILE A 144 -7.04 6.06 -12.14
C ILE A 144 -7.17 5.81 -10.65
N LEU A 145 -6.92 6.82 -9.82
CA LEU A 145 -7.03 6.70 -8.36
C LEU A 145 -8.45 6.31 -7.93
N LYS A 146 -9.46 6.94 -8.52
CA LYS A 146 -10.87 6.64 -8.22
C LYS A 146 -11.23 5.19 -8.59
N ASN A 147 -10.84 4.73 -9.77
CA ASN A 147 -11.15 3.35 -10.19
C ASN A 147 -10.47 2.30 -9.31
N GLN A 148 -9.26 2.59 -8.81
CA GLN A 148 -8.56 1.71 -7.87
C GLN A 148 -9.29 1.66 -6.53
N ASP A 149 -9.68 2.81 -5.99
CA ASP A 149 -10.40 2.93 -4.73
C ASP A 149 -11.74 2.18 -4.77
N GLU A 150 -12.49 2.30 -5.87
CA GLU A 150 -13.76 1.58 -6.08
C GLU A 150 -13.58 0.05 -6.05
N LYS A 151 -12.54 -0.49 -6.69
CA LYS A 151 -12.27 -1.93 -6.73
C LYS A 151 -11.83 -2.48 -5.38
N VAL A 152 -10.97 -1.76 -4.67
CA VAL A 152 -10.55 -2.13 -3.30
C VAL A 152 -11.75 -2.09 -2.37
N THR A 153 -12.57 -1.05 -2.46
CA THR A 153 -13.80 -0.89 -1.67
C THR A 153 -14.76 -2.07 -1.93
N GLU A 154 -14.97 -2.47 -3.17
CA GLU A 154 -15.79 -3.62 -3.54
C GLU A 154 -15.25 -4.93 -2.94
N TYR A 155 -13.95 -5.16 -3.00
CA TYR A 155 -13.31 -6.31 -2.36
C TYR A 155 -13.56 -6.33 -0.85
N VAL A 156 -13.33 -5.21 -0.17
CA VAL A 156 -13.54 -5.06 1.29
C VAL A 156 -15.00 -5.35 1.65
N ILE A 157 -15.96 -4.80 0.90
CA ILE A 157 -17.39 -5.06 1.12
C ILE A 157 -17.71 -6.55 0.96
N ASN A 158 -17.32 -7.14 -0.16
CA ASN A 158 -17.78 -8.48 -0.52
C ASN A 158 -17.07 -9.60 0.26
N LYS A 159 -15.80 -9.41 0.60
CA LYS A 159 -14.96 -10.46 1.21
C LYS A 159 -14.79 -10.32 2.72
N LEU A 160 -14.92 -9.12 3.26
CA LEU A 160 -14.61 -8.85 4.66
C LEU A 160 -15.84 -8.37 5.47
N ILE A 161 -16.66 -7.46 4.92
CA ILE A 161 -17.78 -6.86 5.65
C ILE A 161 -19.06 -7.68 5.51
N SER A 162 -19.46 -8.02 4.28
CA SER A 162 -20.70 -8.74 4.02
C SER A 162 -20.82 -10.08 4.74
N PRO A 163 -19.76 -10.88 4.90
CA PRO A 163 -19.86 -12.14 5.65
C PRO A 163 -20.18 -11.98 7.13
N VAL A 164 -19.86 -10.83 7.73
CA VAL A 164 -20.00 -10.57 9.18
C VAL A 164 -21.14 -9.60 9.52
N THR A 165 -21.84 -9.06 8.49
CA THR A 165 -22.94 -8.10 8.65
C THR A 165 -24.18 -8.59 7.89
N HIS A 166 -25.19 -9.06 8.62
CA HIS A 166 -26.36 -9.69 7.99
C HIS A 166 -27.51 -8.73 7.68
N ASN A 167 -27.61 -7.62 8.41
CA ASN A 167 -28.76 -6.70 8.36
C ASN A 167 -28.48 -5.34 7.71
N LEU A 168 -27.25 -5.10 7.25
CA LEU A 168 -26.87 -3.83 6.65
C LEU A 168 -27.20 -3.80 5.16
N ASP A 169 -27.70 -2.66 4.70
CA ASP A 169 -27.89 -2.41 3.28
C ASP A 169 -26.54 -2.11 2.56
N THR A 170 -26.61 -1.91 1.25
CA THR A 170 -25.44 -1.67 0.42
C THR A 170 -24.75 -0.34 0.73
N ASP A 171 -25.51 0.71 1.07
CA ASP A 171 -24.96 2.03 1.35
C ASP A 171 -24.27 2.06 2.71
N ASP A 172 -24.82 1.36 3.71
CA ASP A 172 -24.20 1.18 5.01
C ASP A 172 -22.87 0.43 4.89
N LYS A 173 -22.84 -0.69 4.15
CA LYS A 173 -21.61 -1.46 3.89
C LYS A 173 -20.55 -0.64 3.18
N LYS A 174 -20.94 0.18 2.21
CA LYS A 174 -20.04 1.09 1.52
C LYS A 174 -19.47 2.16 2.45
N THR A 175 -20.30 2.71 3.33
CA THR A 175 -19.87 3.67 4.34
C THR A 175 -18.83 3.04 5.29
N ILE A 176 -19.09 1.81 5.76
CA ILE A 176 -18.14 1.08 6.61
C ILE A 176 -16.81 0.83 5.87
N ALA A 177 -16.86 0.38 4.61
CA ALA A 177 -15.66 0.15 3.81
C ALA A 177 -14.83 1.44 3.64
N ASN A 178 -15.49 2.56 3.38
CA ASN A 178 -14.82 3.86 3.29
C ASN A 178 -14.19 4.28 4.62
N VAL A 179 -14.84 4.01 5.76
CA VAL A 179 -14.28 4.27 7.09
C VAL A 179 -13.05 3.40 7.35
N VAL A 180 -13.09 2.12 6.98
CA VAL A 180 -11.94 1.20 7.08
C VAL A 180 -10.75 1.73 6.26
N ASN A 181 -11.00 2.10 5.00
CA ASN A 181 -9.96 2.65 4.13
C ASN A 181 -9.38 3.95 4.69
N LEU A 182 -10.24 4.86 5.16
CA LEU A 182 -9.81 6.11 5.77
C LEU A 182 -9.03 5.89 7.07
N ALA A 183 -9.41 4.91 7.89
CA ALA A 183 -8.67 4.56 9.11
C ALA A 183 -7.27 4.04 8.77
N THR A 184 -7.12 3.20 7.75
CA THR A 184 -5.82 2.72 7.28
C THR A 184 -4.93 3.89 6.83
N LEU A 185 -5.47 4.82 6.05
CA LEU A 185 -4.74 6.02 5.65
C LEU A 185 -4.36 6.89 6.84
N ALA A 186 -5.30 7.13 7.77
CA ALA A 186 -5.08 7.98 8.95
C ALA A 186 -3.95 7.45 9.83
N ILE A 187 -3.83 6.13 9.98
CA ILE A 187 -2.75 5.50 10.74
C ILE A 187 -1.39 5.79 10.11
N GLY A 188 -1.27 5.78 8.79
CA GLY A 188 -0.03 6.14 8.09
C GLY A 188 0.44 7.58 8.32
N TYR A 189 -0.45 8.48 8.78
CA TYR A 189 -0.10 9.85 9.18
C TYR A 189 0.44 9.97 10.61
N LEU A 190 0.32 8.92 11.43
CA LEU A 190 0.80 8.98 12.81
C LEU A 190 2.32 9.16 12.82
N PRO A 191 2.84 10.19 13.54
CA PRO A 191 4.28 10.36 13.68
C PRO A 191 4.87 9.22 14.51
N GLU A 192 6.11 8.82 14.21
CA GLU A 192 6.81 7.77 14.98
C GLU A 192 6.80 8.05 16.49
N MET A 193 7.06 9.31 16.84
CA MET A 193 7.06 9.76 18.22
C MET A 193 5.70 9.61 18.94
N ALA A 194 4.60 9.34 18.23
CA ALA A 194 3.31 9.13 18.88
C ALA A 194 3.31 7.91 19.79
N PHE A 195 4.18 6.93 19.52
CA PHE A 195 4.33 5.72 20.32
C PHE A 195 5.41 5.83 21.41
N ASP A 196 6.22 6.88 21.36
CA ASP A 196 7.35 7.12 22.29
C ASP A 196 7.07 8.24 23.28
N LEU A 197 5.81 8.68 23.42
CA LEU A 197 5.46 9.78 24.34
C LEU A 197 5.61 9.34 25.80
N PRO A 198 6.25 10.15 26.65
CA PRO A 198 6.37 9.85 28.07
C PRO A 198 5.00 9.61 28.72
N GLY A 199 4.83 8.46 29.37
CA GLY A 199 3.57 8.05 30.00
C GLY A 199 2.58 7.35 29.07
N GLN A 200 2.92 7.13 27.80
CA GLN A 200 2.20 6.26 26.87
C GLN A 200 3.09 5.04 26.56
N GLU A 201 2.96 4.01 27.35
CA GLU A 201 3.72 2.74 27.17
C GLU A 201 2.93 1.79 26.27
N ILE A 202 2.42 2.27 25.12
CA ILE A 202 1.72 1.40 24.18
C ILE A 202 2.69 1.01 23.05
N ARG A 203 2.93 -0.28 22.89
CA ARG A 203 3.72 -0.79 21.77
C ARG A 203 2.90 -0.65 20.48
N THR A 204 3.57 -0.38 19.37
CA THR A 204 2.92 -0.27 18.05
C THR A 204 2.06 -1.50 17.73
N ASP A 205 2.57 -2.71 18.00
CA ASP A 205 1.84 -3.95 17.78
C ASP A 205 0.56 -4.05 18.62
N ASP A 206 0.62 -3.64 19.89
CA ASP A 206 -0.54 -3.66 20.79
C ASP A 206 -1.58 -2.62 20.37
N PHE A 207 -1.13 -1.46 19.90
CA PHE A 207 -2.00 -0.43 19.33
C PHE A 207 -2.74 -0.98 18.10
N VAL A 208 -2.01 -1.55 17.14
CA VAL A 208 -2.58 -2.09 15.90
C VAL A 208 -3.61 -3.18 16.20
N LYS A 209 -3.25 -4.17 17.04
CA LYS A 209 -4.15 -5.28 17.40
C LYS A 209 -5.40 -4.80 18.14
N THR A 210 -5.23 -3.86 19.06
CA THR A 210 -6.35 -3.32 19.83
C THR A 210 -7.29 -2.51 18.94
N LEU A 211 -6.76 -1.66 18.07
CA LEU A 211 -7.57 -0.86 17.16
C LEU A 211 -8.30 -1.74 16.14
N ALA A 212 -7.64 -2.73 15.56
CA ALA A 212 -8.26 -3.69 14.66
C ALA A 212 -9.39 -4.46 15.35
N MET A 213 -9.18 -4.89 16.60
CA MET A 213 -10.21 -5.56 17.41
C MET A 213 -11.42 -4.64 17.66
N ILE A 214 -11.21 -3.40 18.03
CA ILE A 214 -12.30 -2.43 18.31
C ILE A 214 -13.13 -2.20 17.05
N ILE A 215 -12.51 -2.00 15.90
CA ILE A 215 -13.19 -1.78 14.62
C ILE A 215 -13.96 -3.03 14.20
N ASP A 216 -13.33 -4.21 14.26
CA ASP A 216 -13.96 -5.48 13.90
C ASP A 216 -15.20 -5.76 14.77
N GLN A 217 -15.08 -5.62 16.08
CA GLN A 217 -16.20 -5.80 17.00
C GLN A 217 -17.31 -4.74 16.80
N GLY A 218 -16.94 -3.50 16.54
CA GLY A 218 -17.89 -2.44 16.21
C GLY A 218 -18.72 -2.78 14.99
N ILE A 219 -18.09 -3.28 13.92
CA ILE A 219 -18.77 -3.65 12.66
C ILE A 219 -19.69 -4.87 12.85
N LYS A 220 -19.25 -5.89 13.59
CA LYS A 220 -20.05 -7.10 13.86
C LYS A 220 -21.29 -6.86 14.72
N ASN A 221 -21.30 -5.78 15.49
CA ASN A 221 -22.41 -5.42 16.38
C ASN A 221 -23.39 -4.42 15.72
N THR A 222 -23.18 -4.05 14.47
CA THR A 222 -24.08 -3.20 13.68
C THR A 222 -25.10 -4.06 12.95
#